data_30080c0077a4502ade5bbb8ddeafdeb0
#
_entry.id   30080c0077a4502ade5bbb8ddeafdeb0
#
_cell.length_a   1.000
_cell.length_b   1.000
_cell.length_c   1.000
_cell.angle_alpha   90.00
_cell.angle_beta   90.00
_cell.angle_gamma   90.00
#
_symmetry.space_group_name_H-M   'P 1'
#
loop_
_entity.id
_entity.type
_entity.pdbx_description
1 polymer ?
#
loop_
_entity_poly.entity_id
_entity_poly.type
_entity_poly.pdbx_seq_one_letter_code
_entity_poly.pdbx_strand_id
1 'polypeptide(L)'
;MNKSLIILVALSVFTAPLCAQDLPIRLPHTDLADGKSTVSVDLIDDYFKQYWKQNKIKKPKVVDDHAFARRASLTINGVSTTFEELQSFANDPAKNKRSAFVDKLLKNSRYADYWGFRLRQWILELREVKGQGANFTTLYNYTRKAFAHNYPWDKIAYDIVATQGAIKWDGRSNFGIYFDGEANEMSDAAVRLFLGQNIACAQCHDHPYVDEWKQESYWGLAAFFARVEMWDGNVVAAERFDERFADIGRDERSIPTLIGGESAIDGGGGENRAIADNTDAELEMPDPENPKTVMPTTLAGRVMDPTNEPGKNRRWQFARWLVGAEENQFAKAAVNRIMVELTGHGFVDTLDGFSPIATVHHEALLDQLSHQFIESGYDVKWLIRTIANSRVFQTIASDDDSASFHWNSVPIRQLNSDQWVDSVLRSTGKEATVLATGLDIADLLKEEENNRIAKRHELIPVAAKKIQQGDFSFLADELPVVDESWKPHEISIDDEQRKTLIEKRNAYTEAGKQIAGARDKARASSSPTSVALFRMNGDYINQCIDTGNTVAETLEYETAEDRLQFLFLRVYNRIPSKHEMAALRLFADSDEPSKIKDLLWAMLQSVEFQSF
;
A
#
# COMPACT_ATOMS: atom_id res chain seq x y z
N MET A 1 -6.34 -6.53 -69.60
CA MET A 1 -5.24 -7.10 -68.77
C MET A 1 -5.29 -6.42 -67.40
N ASN A 2 -5.95 -7.09 -66.49
CA ASN A 2 -6.15 -6.64 -65.12
C ASN A 2 -4.88 -6.87 -64.29
N LYS A 3 -4.46 -5.87 -63.56
CA LYS A 3 -3.57 -6.07 -62.39
C LYS A 3 -4.22 -5.42 -61.17
N SER A 4 -4.93 -6.25 -60.44
CA SER A 4 -5.39 -5.96 -59.09
C SER A 4 -4.17 -5.88 -58.19
N LEU A 5 -3.92 -4.73 -57.59
CA LEU A 5 -2.92 -4.51 -56.57
C LEU A 5 -3.60 -4.81 -55.22
N ILE A 6 -3.39 -6.01 -54.71
CA ILE A 6 -3.74 -6.36 -53.33
C ILE A 6 -2.66 -5.74 -52.45
N ILE A 7 -3.01 -4.69 -51.75
CA ILE A 7 -2.19 -4.16 -50.66
C ILE A 7 -2.43 -5.09 -49.45
N LEU A 8 -1.56 -6.09 -49.31
CA LEU A 8 -1.39 -6.80 -48.05
C LEU A 8 -0.74 -5.82 -47.06
N VAL A 9 -1.55 -5.27 -46.17
CA VAL A 9 -1.03 -4.68 -44.93
C VAL A 9 -0.52 -5.87 -44.10
N ALA A 10 0.74 -6.17 -44.29
CA ALA A 10 1.46 -7.03 -43.35
C ALA A 10 1.49 -6.29 -42.01
N LEU A 11 0.61 -6.70 -41.09
CA LEU A 11 0.87 -6.53 -39.66
C LEU A 11 2.18 -7.27 -39.37
N SER A 12 3.29 -6.57 -39.50
CA SER A 12 4.52 -6.99 -38.86
C SER A 12 4.28 -6.85 -37.36
N VAL A 13 3.81 -7.94 -36.77
CA VAL A 13 3.98 -8.19 -35.35
C VAL A 13 5.51 -8.19 -35.15
N PHE A 14 6.06 -7.06 -34.81
CA PHE A 14 7.37 -7.02 -34.19
C PHE A 14 7.21 -7.74 -32.86
N THR A 15 7.41 -9.04 -32.89
CA THR A 15 7.82 -9.79 -31.71
C THR A 15 9.20 -9.25 -31.36
N ALA A 16 9.24 -8.19 -30.55
CA ALA A 16 10.43 -7.91 -29.79
C ALA A 16 10.81 -9.22 -29.10
N PRO A 17 12.06 -9.69 -29.20
CA PRO A 17 12.46 -10.89 -28.51
C PRO A 17 12.12 -10.67 -27.04
N LEU A 18 11.26 -11.54 -26.49
CA LEU A 18 10.97 -11.59 -25.06
C LEU A 18 12.31 -11.78 -24.34
N CYS A 19 12.89 -10.68 -23.86
CA CYS A 19 13.92 -10.71 -22.83
C CYS A 19 13.32 -11.15 -21.47
N ALA A 20 12.16 -11.84 -21.51
CA ALA A 20 11.45 -12.33 -20.32
C ALA A 20 12.04 -13.65 -19.78
N GLN A 21 13.01 -14.26 -20.46
CA GLN A 21 13.53 -15.57 -20.05
C GLN A 21 14.58 -15.51 -18.94
N ASP A 22 15.15 -14.34 -18.64
CA ASP A 22 16.23 -14.22 -17.65
C ASP A 22 15.85 -13.39 -16.39
N LEU A 23 14.58 -13.01 -16.24
CA LEU A 23 14.15 -12.29 -15.04
C LEU A 23 13.71 -13.29 -13.98
N PRO A 24 14.21 -13.19 -12.73
CA PRO A 24 13.69 -13.96 -11.62
C PRO A 24 12.26 -13.55 -11.23
N ILE A 25 11.70 -12.53 -11.90
CA ILE A 25 10.37 -11.99 -11.65
C ILE A 25 9.32 -12.98 -12.11
N ARG A 26 8.55 -13.49 -11.19
CA ARG A 26 7.46 -14.42 -11.46
C ARG A 26 6.20 -13.64 -11.86
N LEU A 27 5.37 -14.24 -12.71
CA LEU A 27 4.04 -13.69 -13.00
C LEU A 27 3.17 -13.70 -11.74
N PRO A 28 2.29 -12.72 -11.55
CA PRO A 28 1.40 -12.70 -10.41
C PRO A 28 0.56 -13.98 -10.37
N HIS A 29 0.57 -14.66 -9.23
CA HIS A 29 -0.32 -15.78 -8.98
C HIS A 29 -1.71 -15.23 -8.68
N THR A 30 -2.63 -15.35 -9.62
CA THR A 30 -4.03 -14.90 -9.45
C THR A 30 -4.83 -15.79 -8.51
N ASP A 31 -4.33 -16.99 -8.18
CA ASP A 31 -5.11 -18.02 -7.51
C ASP A 31 -4.52 -18.47 -6.17
N LEU A 32 -4.51 -17.57 -5.17
CA LEU A 32 -4.50 -18.03 -3.77
C LEU A 32 -5.86 -18.61 -3.32
N ALA A 33 -6.84 -18.67 -4.24
CA ALA A 33 -8.17 -19.17 -3.94
C ALA A 33 -8.21 -20.68 -3.61
N ASP A 34 -7.25 -21.46 -4.07
CA ASP A 34 -7.33 -22.91 -4.03
C ASP A 34 -6.36 -23.62 -3.08
N GLY A 35 -5.90 -23.00 -2.02
CA GLY A 35 -5.46 -23.70 -0.81
C GLY A 35 -4.37 -24.78 -0.95
N LYS A 36 -3.56 -24.79 -1.99
CA LYS A 36 -2.53 -25.82 -2.24
C LYS A 36 -1.09 -25.37 -2.00
N SER A 37 -0.86 -24.25 -1.35
CA SER A 37 0.46 -24.04 -0.76
C SER A 37 0.54 -24.86 0.52
N THR A 38 1.17 -26.02 0.45
CA THR A 38 1.47 -26.91 1.59
C THR A 38 2.56 -26.31 2.47
N VAL A 39 2.44 -25.02 2.80
CA VAL A 39 3.40 -24.38 3.66
C VAL A 39 2.90 -24.44 5.08
N SER A 40 3.73 -25.03 5.90
CA SER A 40 3.50 -25.30 7.29
C SER A 40 3.34 -24.00 8.07
N VAL A 41 2.10 -23.62 8.38
CA VAL A 41 1.77 -22.64 9.42
C VAL A 41 2.50 -22.97 10.73
N ASP A 42 2.88 -24.23 10.87
CA ASP A 42 3.54 -24.79 12.04
C ASP A 42 5.01 -24.34 12.18
N LEU A 43 5.66 -23.79 11.13
CA LEU A 43 7.07 -23.42 11.18
C LEU A 43 7.40 -22.47 12.34
N ILE A 44 6.67 -21.37 12.45
CA ILE A 44 6.88 -20.37 13.52
C ILE A 44 6.55 -21.00 14.87
N ASP A 45 5.44 -21.71 14.94
CA ASP A 45 4.98 -22.32 16.19
C ASP A 45 5.91 -23.45 16.68
N ASP A 46 6.42 -24.29 15.79
CA ASP A 46 7.37 -25.36 16.13
C ASP A 46 8.72 -24.80 16.56
N TYR A 47 9.22 -23.77 15.88
CA TYR A 47 10.43 -23.07 16.31
C TYR A 47 10.28 -22.51 17.72
N PHE A 48 9.25 -21.71 17.99
CA PHE A 48 9.07 -21.09 19.30
C PHE A 48 8.70 -22.07 20.40
N LYS A 49 7.99 -23.15 20.10
CA LYS A 49 7.72 -24.23 21.05
C LYS A 49 9.03 -24.86 21.57
N GLN A 50 10.00 -25.08 20.67
CA GLN A 50 11.32 -25.59 21.03
C GLN A 50 12.13 -24.52 21.79
N TYR A 51 12.19 -23.31 21.27
CA TYR A 51 12.91 -22.18 21.84
C TYR A 51 12.46 -21.87 23.29
N TRP A 52 11.15 -21.71 23.53
CA TRP A 52 10.62 -21.45 24.86
C TRP A 52 10.89 -22.61 25.83
N LYS A 53 10.81 -23.86 25.37
CA LYS A 53 11.14 -25.03 26.18
C LYS A 53 12.61 -25.05 26.58
N GLN A 54 13.52 -24.81 25.62
CA GLN A 54 14.98 -24.81 25.88
C GLN A 54 15.38 -23.70 26.84
N ASN A 55 14.78 -22.52 26.70
CA ASN A 55 15.08 -21.36 27.54
C ASN A 55 14.23 -21.29 28.82
N LYS A 56 13.43 -22.32 29.10
CA LYS A 56 12.57 -22.40 30.32
C LYS A 56 11.55 -21.26 30.39
N ILE A 57 11.13 -20.74 29.24
CA ILE A 57 10.12 -19.69 29.13
C ILE A 57 8.74 -20.33 29.16
N LYS A 58 7.85 -19.76 29.98
CA LYS A 58 6.47 -20.22 30.02
C LYS A 58 5.79 -20.00 28.71
N LYS A 59 5.10 -21.03 28.19
CA LYS A 59 4.28 -20.92 26.98
C LYS A 59 3.32 -19.73 27.10
N PRO A 60 3.33 -18.79 26.16
CA PRO A 60 2.52 -17.57 26.24
C PRO A 60 1.03 -17.88 26.17
N LYS A 61 0.25 -17.05 26.84
CA LYS A 61 -1.20 -17.05 26.69
C LYS A 61 -1.56 -16.37 25.36
N VAL A 62 -2.60 -16.89 24.72
CA VAL A 62 -3.19 -16.24 23.53
C VAL A 62 -4.36 -15.36 23.95
N VAL A 63 -4.60 -14.32 23.19
CA VAL A 63 -5.75 -13.43 23.35
C VAL A 63 -7.06 -14.16 23.05
N ASP A 64 -8.18 -13.64 23.56
CA ASP A 64 -9.50 -14.09 23.17
C ASP A 64 -9.83 -13.76 21.71
N ASP A 65 -10.97 -14.20 21.22
CA ASP A 65 -11.36 -14.02 19.83
C ASP A 65 -11.64 -12.56 19.47
N HIS A 66 -12.15 -11.77 20.41
CA HIS A 66 -12.43 -10.35 20.20
C HIS A 66 -11.12 -9.56 20.02
N ALA A 67 -10.16 -9.74 20.91
CA ALA A 67 -8.84 -9.11 20.82
C ALA A 67 -8.05 -9.59 19.60
N PHE A 68 -8.19 -10.88 19.23
CA PHE A 68 -7.62 -11.41 18.00
C PHE A 68 -8.21 -10.72 16.76
N ALA A 69 -9.55 -10.60 16.68
CA ALA A 69 -10.21 -9.98 15.53
C ALA A 69 -9.79 -8.51 15.38
N ARG A 70 -9.74 -7.75 16.50
CA ARG A 70 -9.28 -6.36 16.50
C ARG A 70 -7.85 -6.25 15.97
N ARG A 71 -6.92 -7.03 16.53
CA ARG A 71 -5.51 -7.03 16.11
C ARG A 71 -5.37 -7.40 14.64
N ALA A 72 -5.99 -8.49 14.21
CA ALA A 72 -5.91 -8.96 12.83
C ALA A 72 -6.47 -7.91 11.85
N SER A 73 -7.61 -7.30 12.16
CA SER A 73 -8.19 -6.27 11.30
C SER A 73 -7.32 -5.03 11.22
N LEU A 74 -6.78 -4.55 12.33
CA LEU A 74 -5.90 -3.37 12.36
C LEU A 74 -4.57 -3.60 11.63
N THR A 75 -3.98 -4.80 11.73
CA THR A 75 -2.68 -5.08 11.10
C THR A 75 -2.77 -5.53 9.65
N ILE A 76 -3.90 -6.13 9.24
CA ILE A 76 -4.08 -6.61 7.86
C ILE A 76 -4.85 -5.60 7.01
N ASN A 77 -5.88 -4.96 7.55
CA ASN A 77 -6.77 -4.05 6.83
C ASN A 77 -6.67 -2.59 7.29
N GLY A 78 -5.82 -2.28 8.27
CA GLY A 78 -5.58 -0.92 8.76
C GLY A 78 -6.75 -0.31 9.53
N VAL A 79 -7.77 -1.06 9.88
CA VAL A 79 -8.97 -0.54 10.55
C VAL A 79 -9.56 -1.59 11.47
N SER A 80 -10.25 -1.18 12.53
CA SER A 80 -10.94 -2.07 13.47
C SER A 80 -12.02 -2.91 12.76
N THR A 81 -12.43 -4.02 13.37
CA THR A 81 -13.50 -4.89 12.85
C THR A 81 -14.85 -4.18 12.93
N THR A 82 -15.76 -4.40 11.96
CA THR A 82 -17.15 -3.94 12.11
C THR A 82 -17.88 -4.75 13.19
N PHE A 83 -18.98 -4.19 13.68
CA PHE A 83 -19.81 -4.88 14.68
C PHE A 83 -20.33 -6.23 14.16
N GLU A 84 -20.85 -6.25 12.94
CA GLU A 84 -21.43 -7.43 12.30
C GLU A 84 -20.36 -8.50 12.02
N GLU A 85 -19.20 -8.10 11.54
CA GLU A 85 -18.07 -9.00 11.31
C GLU A 85 -17.59 -9.62 12.61
N LEU A 86 -17.48 -8.81 13.67
CA LEU A 86 -17.05 -9.26 14.99
C LEU A 86 -18.02 -10.26 15.59
N GLN A 87 -19.34 -9.97 15.54
CA GLN A 87 -20.36 -10.88 16.02
C GLN A 87 -20.38 -12.20 15.25
N SER A 88 -20.31 -12.13 13.91
CA SER A 88 -20.27 -13.32 13.07
C SER A 88 -19.07 -14.19 13.40
N PHE A 89 -17.89 -13.59 13.57
CA PHE A 89 -16.67 -14.30 13.91
C PHE A 89 -16.69 -14.86 15.34
N ALA A 90 -17.12 -14.08 16.33
CA ALA A 90 -17.15 -14.51 17.72
C ALA A 90 -18.08 -15.71 17.94
N ASN A 91 -19.24 -15.71 17.25
CA ASN A 91 -20.25 -16.76 17.35
C ASN A 91 -19.98 -17.98 16.46
N ASP A 92 -18.98 -17.95 15.59
CA ASP A 92 -18.61 -19.09 14.75
C ASP A 92 -18.03 -20.23 15.60
N PRO A 93 -18.64 -21.43 15.62
CA PRO A 93 -18.14 -22.58 16.38
C PRO A 93 -16.95 -23.30 15.72
N ALA A 94 -16.55 -22.91 14.53
CA ALA A 94 -15.51 -23.61 13.77
C ALA A 94 -14.14 -23.50 14.46
N LYS A 95 -13.42 -24.63 14.58
CA LYS A 95 -12.09 -24.65 15.19
C LYS A 95 -11.05 -23.82 14.43
N ASN A 96 -11.21 -23.69 13.12
CA ASN A 96 -10.33 -22.93 12.24
C ASN A 96 -10.83 -21.49 11.98
N LYS A 97 -11.77 -20.97 12.77
CA LYS A 97 -12.38 -19.65 12.54
C LYS A 97 -11.37 -18.51 12.45
N ARG A 98 -10.28 -18.55 13.24
CA ARG A 98 -9.22 -17.53 13.19
C ARG A 98 -8.51 -17.52 11.84
N SER A 99 -8.14 -18.69 11.32
CA SER A 99 -7.52 -18.80 10.00
C SER A 99 -8.47 -18.37 8.89
N ALA A 100 -9.75 -18.78 8.97
CA ALA A 100 -10.78 -18.34 8.02
C ALA A 100 -11.01 -16.82 8.07
N PHE A 101 -10.93 -16.22 9.26
CA PHE A 101 -11.04 -14.78 9.44
C PHE A 101 -9.85 -14.04 8.80
N VAL A 102 -8.62 -14.52 8.99
CA VAL A 102 -7.42 -14.00 8.30
C VAL A 102 -7.59 -14.08 6.78
N ASP A 103 -8.08 -15.21 6.26
CA ASP A 103 -8.34 -15.38 4.82
C ASP A 103 -9.39 -14.40 4.29
N LYS A 104 -10.43 -14.12 5.07
CA LYS A 104 -11.43 -13.10 4.75
C LYS A 104 -10.81 -11.69 4.69
N LEU A 105 -9.95 -11.34 5.66
CA LEU A 105 -9.26 -10.05 5.67
C LEU A 105 -8.33 -9.88 4.45
N LEU A 106 -7.57 -10.91 4.08
CA LEU A 106 -6.67 -10.89 2.92
C LEU A 106 -7.40 -10.77 1.57
N LYS A 107 -8.69 -11.12 1.51
CA LYS A 107 -9.56 -10.97 0.33
C LYS A 107 -10.29 -9.63 0.30
N ASN A 108 -10.30 -8.88 1.39
CA ASN A 108 -10.98 -7.60 1.48
C ASN A 108 -10.18 -6.53 0.71
N SER A 109 -10.87 -5.61 0.03
CA SER A 109 -10.23 -4.48 -0.67
C SER A 109 -9.39 -3.59 0.26
N ARG A 110 -9.77 -3.50 1.54
CA ARG A 110 -9.02 -2.78 2.58
C ARG A 110 -7.59 -3.28 2.75
N TYR A 111 -7.34 -4.57 2.50
CA TYR A 111 -5.97 -5.11 2.49
C TYR A 111 -5.08 -4.38 1.49
N ALA A 112 -5.55 -4.26 0.26
CA ALA A 112 -4.78 -3.59 -0.79
C ALA A 112 -4.62 -2.08 -0.51
N ASP A 113 -5.67 -1.46 0.01
CA ASP A 113 -5.64 -0.06 0.40
C ASP A 113 -4.61 0.20 1.50
N TYR A 114 -4.62 -0.60 2.57
CA TYR A 114 -3.71 -0.46 3.71
C TYR A 114 -2.25 -0.76 3.34
N TRP A 115 -1.98 -1.90 2.71
CA TRP A 115 -0.62 -2.29 2.37
C TRP A 115 -0.03 -1.45 1.24
N GLY A 116 -0.85 -1.02 0.28
CA GLY A 116 -0.45 -0.06 -0.75
C GLY A 116 -0.05 1.28 -0.13
N PHE A 117 -0.83 1.75 0.85
CA PHE A 117 -0.51 2.94 1.60
C PHE A 117 0.76 2.77 2.45
N ARG A 118 0.93 1.63 3.15
CA ARG A 118 2.13 1.34 3.94
C ARG A 118 3.40 1.33 3.09
N LEU A 119 3.37 0.68 1.93
CA LEU A 119 4.53 0.69 1.02
C LEU A 119 4.86 2.12 0.55
N ARG A 120 3.86 2.91 0.18
CA ARG A 120 4.07 4.33 -0.12
C ARG A 120 4.73 5.06 1.06
N GLN A 121 4.22 4.85 2.29
CA GLN A 121 4.81 5.48 3.48
C GLN A 121 6.25 5.05 3.70
N TRP A 122 6.57 3.78 3.56
CA TRP A 122 7.96 3.32 3.68
C TRP A 122 8.91 4.00 2.69
N ILE A 123 8.44 4.29 1.47
CA ILE A 123 9.23 5.06 0.50
C ILE A 123 9.39 6.51 0.97
N LEU A 124 8.32 7.14 1.47
CA LEU A 124 8.33 8.55 1.88
C LEU A 124 9.13 8.79 3.18
N GLU A 125 9.20 7.80 4.06
CA GLU A 125 9.95 7.87 5.32
C GLU A 125 11.48 7.79 5.14
N LEU A 126 11.96 7.39 3.94
CA LEU A 126 13.39 7.30 3.65
C LEU A 126 14.06 8.66 3.48
N ARG A 127 13.31 9.73 3.35
CA ARG A 127 13.83 11.08 3.15
C ARG A 127 13.16 12.05 4.14
N GLU A 128 13.97 12.88 4.81
CA GLU A 128 13.46 13.90 5.74
C GLU A 128 12.85 15.11 5.02
N VAL A 129 13.39 15.46 3.87
CA VAL A 129 12.93 16.60 3.06
C VAL A 129 11.96 16.09 2.00
N LYS A 130 10.77 16.64 1.97
CA LYS A 130 9.78 16.31 0.95
C LYS A 130 10.29 16.68 -0.44
N GLY A 131 10.48 15.70 -1.30
CA GLY A 131 10.78 15.91 -2.71
C GLY A 131 9.69 16.75 -3.37
N GLN A 132 10.08 17.76 -4.13
CA GLN A 132 9.13 18.59 -4.85
C GLN A 132 8.68 17.90 -6.13
N GLY A 133 7.39 17.89 -6.37
CA GLY A 133 6.80 17.48 -7.65
C GLY A 133 6.52 16.00 -7.84
N ALA A 134 6.64 15.16 -6.82
CA ALA A 134 6.15 13.79 -6.86
C ALA A 134 4.60 13.76 -6.79
N ASN A 135 3.99 12.89 -7.57
CA ASN A 135 2.55 12.66 -7.51
C ASN A 135 2.24 11.44 -6.64
N PHE A 136 1.99 11.67 -5.36
CA PHE A 136 1.76 10.61 -4.39
C PHE A 136 0.48 9.82 -4.62
N THR A 137 -0.50 10.39 -5.31
CA THR A 137 -1.73 9.70 -5.69
C THR A 137 -1.44 8.60 -6.72
N THR A 138 -0.65 8.89 -7.74
CA THR A 138 -0.31 7.87 -8.76
C THR A 138 0.63 6.78 -8.18
N LEU A 139 1.54 7.14 -7.28
CA LEU A 139 2.34 6.16 -6.54
C LEU A 139 1.46 5.23 -5.70
N TYR A 140 0.51 5.82 -4.96
CA TYR A 140 -0.45 5.03 -4.17
C TYR A 140 -1.31 4.12 -5.06
N ASN A 141 -1.78 4.60 -6.19
CA ASN A 141 -2.57 3.79 -7.12
C ASN A 141 -1.79 2.57 -7.61
N TYR A 142 -0.50 2.76 -7.94
CA TYR A 142 0.35 1.63 -8.29
C TYR A 142 0.53 0.65 -7.13
N THR A 143 0.93 1.13 -5.95
CA THR A 143 1.18 0.25 -4.80
C THR A 143 -0.10 -0.48 -4.36
N ARG A 144 -1.24 0.20 -4.34
CA ARG A 144 -2.55 -0.40 -4.09
C ARG A 144 -2.88 -1.50 -5.10
N LYS A 145 -2.70 -1.23 -6.39
CA LYS A 145 -2.91 -2.21 -7.45
C LYS A 145 -2.02 -3.44 -7.27
N ALA A 146 -0.75 -3.23 -6.95
CA ALA A 146 0.19 -4.32 -6.74
C ALA A 146 -0.28 -5.28 -5.63
N PHE A 147 -0.78 -4.76 -4.50
CA PHE A 147 -1.34 -5.59 -3.43
C PHE A 147 -2.72 -6.17 -3.76
N ALA A 148 -3.57 -5.46 -4.50
CA ALA A 148 -4.86 -5.97 -4.93
C ALA A 148 -4.71 -7.21 -5.82
N HIS A 149 -3.78 -7.16 -6.76
CA HIS A 149 -3.45 -8.26 -7.68
C HIS A 149 -2.39 -9.22 -7.14
N ASN A 150 -2.01 -9.06 -5.88
CA ASN A 150 -0.98 -9.89 -5.23
C ASN A 150 0.31 -10.02 -6.05
N TYR A 151 0.84 -8.89 -6.54
CA TYR A 151 2.12 -8.91 -7.24
C TYR A 151 3.21 -9.47 -6.32
N PRO A 152 4.10 -10.33 -6.82
CA PRO A 152 5.25 -10.78 -6.08
C PRO A 152 6.11 -9.62 -5.58
N TRP A 153 6.67 -9.74 -4.38
CA TRP A 153 7.46 -8.66 -3.77
C TRP A 153 8.69 -8.28 -4.59
N ASP A 154 9.35 -9.26 -5.23
CA ASP A 154 10.48 -9.02 -6.15
C ASP A 154 10.05 -8.20 -7.38
N LYS A 155 8.85 -8.47 -7.92
CA LYS A 155 8.30 -7.66 -9.00
C LYS A 155 8.02 -6.22 -8.55
N ILE A 156 7.46 -6.03 -7.37
CA ILE A 156 7.17 -4.68 -6.83
C ILE A 156 8.48 -3.89 -6.69
N ALA A 157 9.53 -4.50 -6.12
CA ALA A 157 10.83 -3.87 -5.95
C ALA A 157 11.47 -3.52 -7.31
N TYR A 158 11.46 -4.48 -8.23
CA TYR A 158 11.97 -4.28 -9.58
C TYR A 158 11.25 -3.13 -10.31
N ASP A 159 9.93 -3.14 -10.29
CA ASP A 159 9.10 -2.14 -10.95
C ASP A 159 9.36 -0.72 -10.41
N ILE A 160 9.49 -0.57 -9.09
CA ILE A 160 9.73 0.73 -8.44
C ILE A 160 11.12 1.27 -8.82
N VAL A 161 12.13 0.42 -8.80
CA VAL A 161 13.53 0.84 -9.01
C VAL A 161 13.86 1.06 -10.50
N ALA A 162 13.33 0.20 -11.38
CA ALA A 162 13.74 0.16 -12.79
C ALA A 162 12.86 1.01 -13.72
N THR A 163 11.69 1.50 -13.25
CA THR A 163 10.73 2.17 -14.13
C THR A 163 11.23 3.52 -14.64
N GLN A 164 10.91 3.78 -15.90
CA GLN A 164 11.08 5.07 -16.56
C GLN A 164 9.71 5.57 -17.02
N GLY A 165 9.57 6.88 -17.15
CA GLY A 165 8.37 7.48 -17.72
C GLY A 165 7.78 8.62 -16.89
N ALA A 166 6.63 9.16 -17.32
CA ALA A 166 5.96 10.27 -16.68
C ALA A 166 5.10 9.79 -15.50
N ILE A 167 5.19 10.50 -14.38
CA ILE A 167 4.43 10.19 -13.16
C ILE A 167 2.91 10.27 -13.34
N LYS A 168 2.46 11.07 -14.30
CA LYS A 168 1.04 11.18 -14.64
C LYS A 168 0.44 9.83 -15.08
N TRP A 169 1.24 9.02 -15.77
CA TRP A 169 0.79 7.77 -16.35
C TRP A 169 1.30 6.54 -15.60
N ASP A 170 2.42 6.66 -14.93
CA ASP A 170 3.06 5.56 -14.21
C ASP A 170 3.53 5.98 -12.83
N GLY A 171 2.78 5.58 -11.82
CA GLY A 171 3.06 5.90 -10.43
C GLY A 171 4.42 5.39 -9.92
N ARG A 172 5.00 4.36 -10.57
CA ARG A 172 6.30 3.78 -10.19
C ARG A 172 7.44 4.77 -10.38
N SER A 173 7.35 5.63 -11.40
CA SER A 173 8.33 6.69 -11.69
C SER A 173 8.49 7.71 -10.56
N ASN A 174 7.51 7.77 -9.63
CA ASN A 174 7.61 8.66 -8.48
C ASN A 174 8.77 8.34 -7.54
N PHE A 175 9.27 7.11 -7.52
CA PHE A 175 10.45 6.80 -6.72
C PHE A 175 11.63 7.68 -7.11
N GLY A 176 11.98 7.73 -8.41
CA GLY A 176 13.08 8.60 -8.86
C GLY A 176 12.79 10.09 -8.70
N ILE A 177 11.56 10.52 -8.97
CA ILE A 177 11.15 11.94 -8.81
C ILE A 177 11.19 12.38 -7.34
N TYR A 178 10.80 11.50 -6.41
CA TYR A 178 10.83 11.80 -4.97
C TYR A 178 12.25 12.06 -4.46
N PHE A 179 13.23 11.38 -5.02
CA PHE A 179 14.65 11.58 -4.71
C PHE A 179 15.35 12.57 -5.67
N ASP A 180 14.60 13.40 -6.40
CA ASP A 180 15.09 14.42 -7.33
C ASP A 180 16.07 13.88 -8.41
N GLY A 181 15.99 12.57 -8.72
CA GLY A 181 16.91 11.90 -9.64
C GLY A 181 18.33 11.74 -9.10
N GLU A 182 18.58 12.08 -7.83
CA GLU A 182 19.89 12.01 -7.20
C GLU A 182 20.35 10.55 -7.05
N ALA A 183 21.42 10.19 -7.73
CA ALA A 183 21.89 8.81 -7.86
C ALA A 183 22.19 8.14 -6.50
N ASN A 184 22.86 8.85 -5.61
CA ASN A 184 23.21 8.39 -4.28
C ASN A 184 21.98 8.22 -3.38
N GLU A 185 21.02 9.15 -3.41
CA GLU A 185 19.79 9.05 -2.61
C GLU A 185 18.90 7.90 -3.09
N MET A 186 18.75 7.72 -4.41
CA MET A 186 17.98 6.61 -4.99
C MET A 186 18.56 5.24 -4.64
N SER A 187 19.89 5.09 -4.72
CA SER A 187 20.54 3.82 -4.39
C SER A 187 20.45 3.51 -2.90
N ASP A 188 20.70 4.49 -2.03
CA ASP A 188 20.57 4.34 -0.58
C ASP A 188 19.16 3.96 -0.19
N ALA A 189 18.17 4.68 -0.71
CA ALA A 189 16.75 4.40 -0.47
C ALA A 189 16.34 2.99 -0.90
N ALA A 190 16.80 2.53 -2.08
CA ALA A 190 16.49 1.19 -2.57
C ALA A 190 17.12 0.09 -1.67
N VAL A 191 18.38 0.27 -1.25
CA VAL A 191 19.08 -0.66 -0.36
C VAL A 191 18.42 -0.69 1.02
N ARG A 192 18.11 0.46 1.61
CA ARG A 192 17.42 0.54 2.91
C ARG A 192 16.03 -0.07 2.87
N LEU A 193 15.26 0.21 1.82
CA LEU A 193 13.89 -0.31 1.70
C LEU A 193 13.86 -1.81 1.47
N PHE A 194 14.67 -2.33 0.54
CA PHE A 194 14.53 -3.68 0.03
C PHE A 194 15.58 -4.67 0.56
N LEU A 195 16.75 -4.19 1.01
CA LEU A 195 17.74 -5.04 1.67
C LEU A 195 17.81 -4.82 3.18
N GLY A 196 17.14 -3.78 3.70
CA GLY A 196 17.18 -3.45 5.11
C GLY A 196 18.58 -3.10 5.60
N GLN A 197 19.41 -2.50 4.74
CA GLN A 197 20.79 -2.13 5.03
C GLN A 197 20.97 -0.62 4.94
N ASN A 198 21.49 0.00 5.98
CA ASN A 198 21.79 1.43 6.01
C ASN A 198 23.27 1.65 5.76
N ILE A 199 23.61 1.98 4.53
CA ILE A 199 24.99 2.21 4.07
C ILE A 199 25.37 3.70 4.02
N ALA A 200 24.51 4.60 4.49
CA ALA A 200 24.68 6.05 4.35
C ALA A 200 25.98 6.58 4.95
N CYS A 201 26.53 5.96 6.02
CA CYS A 201 27.81 6.35 6.59
C CYS A 201 28.98 6.21 5.58
N ALA A 202 28.85 5.28 4.63
CA ALA A 202 29.88 5.06 3.60
C ALA A 202 29.85 6.12 2.49
N GLN A 203 28.93 7.06 2.51
CA GLN A 203 28.90 8.17 1.54
C GLN A 203 30.14 9.08 1.62
N CYS A 204 30.60 9.37 2.84
CA CYS A 204 31.68 10.35 3.07
C CYS A 204 33.04 9.71 3.39
N HIS A 205 33.04 8.49 3.93
CA HIS A 205 34.24 7.76 4.33
C HIS A 205 33.90 6.27 4.42
N ASP A 206 34.90 5.41 4.51
CA ASP A 206 34.69 3.99 4.78
C ASP A 206 33.84 3.80 6.05
N HIS A 207 32.92 2.85 6.04
CA HIS A 207 32.01 2.64 7.19
C HIS A 207 32.81 2.33 8.45
N PRO A 208 32.54 3.03 9.60
CA PRO A 208 33.43 2.98 10.76
C PRO A 208 33.45 1.63 11.48
N TYR A 209 32.47 0.76 11.24
CA TYR A 209 32.32 -0.53 11.95
C TYR A 209 32.18 -1.73 11.01
N VAL A 210 31.95 -1.53 9.73
CA VAL A 210 31.72 -2.59 8.74
C VAL A 210 32.81 -2.46 7.66
N ASP A 211 33.84 -3.28 7.77
CA ASP A 211 35.03 -3.19 6.91
C ASP A 211 34.72 -3.40 5.43
N GLU A 212 33.68 -4.14 5.11
CA GLU A 212 33.23 -4.41 3.74
C GLU A 212 32.55 -3.21 3.07
N TRP A 213 32.01 -2.28 3.86
CA TRP A 213 31.28 -1.11 3.35
C TRP A 213 32.23 0.08 3.18
N LYS A 214 32.91 0.08 2.04
CA LYS A 214 33.82 1.16 1.65
C LYS A 214 33.07 2.32 1.02
N GLN A 215 33.64 3.52 1.06
CA GLN A 215 33.12 4.67 0.33
C GLN A 215 32.97 4.35 -1.18
N GLU A 216 33.93 3.65 -1.75
CA GLU A 216 33.88 3.19 -3.14
C GLU A 216 32.71 2.24 -3.42
N SER A 217 32.33 1.39 -2.44
CA SER A 217 31.15 0.50 -2.55
C SER A 217 29.84 1.29 -2.58
N TYR A 218 29.74 2.33 -1.74
CA TYR A 218 28.58 3.22 -1.73
C TYR A 218 28.40 3.92 -3.08
N TRP A 219 29.46 4.57 -3.58
CA TRP A 219 29.41 5.26 -4.85
C TRP A 219 29.30 4.30 -6.04
N GLY A 220 29.80 3.07 -5.91
CA GLY A 220 29.58 2.00 -6.87
C GLY A 220 28.11 1.63 -7.03
N LEU A 221 27.34 1.60 -5.93
CA LEU A 221 25.89 1.42 -5.99
C LEU A 221 25.19 2.64 -6.59
N ALA A 222 25.60 3.86 -6.23
CA ALA A 222 25.06 5.07 -6.81
C ALA A 222 25.29 5.14 -8.33
N ALA A 223 26.41 4.60 -8.84
CA ALA A 223 26.73 4.61 -10.27
C ALA A 223 25.72 3.86 -11.16
N PHE A 224 24.90 2.98 -10.59
CA PHE A 224 23.77 2.39 -11.33
C PHE A 224 22.71 3.43 -11.69
N PHE A 225 22.62 4.52 -10.95
CA PHE A 225 21.63 5.59 -11.13
C PHE A 225 22.23 6.85 -11.77
N ALA A 226 23.52 6.87 -12.09
CA ALA A 226 24.21 8.03 -12.64
C ALA A 226 23.58 8.60 -13.92
N ARG A 227 22.85 7.79 -14.66
CA ARG A 227 22.26 8.15 -15.95
C ARG A 227 20.80 8.55 -15.88
N VAL A 228 20.30 8.74 -14.67
CA VAL A 228 18.93 9.19 -14.42
C VAL A 228 18.83 10.69 -14.71
N GLU A 229 17.87 11.06 -15.54
CA GLU A 229 17.49 12.45 -15.80
C GLU A 229 16.03 12.67 -15.45
N MET A 230 15.75 13.82 -14.88
CA MET A 230 14.39 14.31 -14.69
C MET A 230 14.04 15.32 -15.79
N TRP A 231 12.83 15.21 -16.29
CA TRP A 231 12.28 16.09 -17.31
C TRP A 231 11.09 16.87 -16.77
N ASP A 232 11.16 18.20 -16.90
CA ASP A 232 10.01 19.09 -16.68
C ASP A 232 9.44 19.47 -18.05
N GLY A 233 8.24 19.01 -18.39
CA GLY A 233 7.56 19.44 -19.61
C GLY A 233 6.91 18.35 -20.46
N ASN A 234 6.07 18.77 -21.37
CA ASN A 234 4.96 18.01 -21.95
C ASN A 234 5.27 16.96 -23.02
N VAL A 235 6.48 16.78 -23.53
CA VAL A 235 6.53 16.18 -24.88
C VAL A 235 7.50 15.03 -25.08
N VAL A 236 8.68 15.04 -24.52
CA VAL A 236 9.75 14.12 -24.98
C VAL A 236 9.68 12.73 -24.32
N ALA A 237 9.15 12.62 -23.15
CA ALA A 237 9.03 11.33 -22.45
C ALA A 237 7.93 10.44 -23.05
N ALA A 238 6.94 11.01 -23.69
CA ALA A 238 5.81 10.28 -24.27
C ALA A 238 6.22 9.38 -25.46
N GLU A 239 7.23 9.77 -26.23
CA GLU A 239 7.68 8.98 -27.40
C GLU A 239 8.51 7.74 -27.01
N ARG A 240 9.01 7.65 -25.78
CA ARG A 240 9.74 6.50 -25.27
C ARG A 240 8.88 5.58 -24.39
N PHE A 241 7.60 5.86 -24.30
CA PHE A 241 6.64 5.06 -23.54
C PHE A 241 6.38 3.73 -24.24
N ASP A 242 6.54 2.66 -23.50
CA ASP A 242 5.92 1.39 -23.86
C ASP A 242 4.41 1.53 -23.66
N GLU A 243 3.63 1.62 -24.74
CA GLU A 243 2.17 1.76 -24.73
C GLU A 243 1.45 0.72 -23.84
N ARG A 244 2.13 -0.41 -23.55
CA ARG A 244 1.63 -1.45 -22.65
C ARG A 244 1.36 -0.96 -21.23
N PHE A 245 1.95 0.16 -20.82
CA PHE A 245 1.77 0.74 -19.48
C PHE A 245 0.77 1.90 -19.45
N ALA A 246 0.40 2.45 -20.59
CA ALA A 246 -0.57 3.53 -20.68
C ALA A 246 -1.99 3.11 -20.28
N ASP A 247 -2.34 1.83 -20.41
CA ASP A 247 -3.66 1.29 -20.06
C ASP A 247 -3.87 1.14 -18.54
N ILE A 248 -2.79 1.10 -17.76
CA ILE A 248 -2.88 0.89 -16.31
C ILE A 248 -3.55 2.06 -15.59
N GLY A 249 -3.44 3.27 -16.11
CA GLY A 249 -4.04 4.49 -15.52
C GLY A 249 -5.41 4.85 -16.05
N ARG A 250 -5.90 4.23 -17.14
CA ARG A 250 -7.18 4.59 -17.76
C ARG A 250 -8.38 3.88 -17.16
N ASP A 251 -8.20 2.66 -16.62
CA ASP A 251 -9.29 1.89 -16.03
C ASP A 251 -9.65 2.32 -14.60
N GLU A 252 -8.84 3.13 -13.96
CA GLU A 252 -9.06 3.61 -12.61
C GLU A 252 -9.56 5.06 -12.57
N ARG A 253 -10.53 5.43 -13.38
CA ARG A 253 -11.45 6.52 -13.00
C ARG A 253 -12.37 6.01 -11.89
N SER A 254 -11.76 5.24 -10.99
CA SER A 254 -12.42 4.67 -9.84
C SER A 254 -12.75 5.78 -8.87
N ILE A 255 -13.89 5.67 -8.32
CA ILE A 255 -14.37 6.26 -7.09
C ILE A 255 -13.17 6.52 -6.18
N PRO A 256 -12.97 7.75 -5.70
CA PRO A 256 -11.92 8.03 -4.73
C PRO A 256 -12.07 7.06 -3.57
N THR A 257 -11.09 6.18 -3.38
CA THR A 257 -11.14 5.26 -2.24
C THR A 257 -11.06 6.06 -0.96
N LEU A 258 -11.83 5.69 0.04
CA LEU A 258 -11.85 6.33 1.36
C LEU A 258 -10.48 6.39 2.02
N ILE A 259 -9.58 5.48 1.60
CA ILE A 259 -8.22 5.33 2.10
C ILE A 259 -7.27 5.94 1.11
N GLY A 260 -6.96 6.99 0.87
CA GLY A 260 -5.99 7.52 -0.09
C GLY A 260 -6.49 8.67 -0.93
N GLY A 261 -7.70 9.15 -0.61
CA GLY A 261 -8.18 10.41 -1.12
C GLY A 261 -7.31 11.56 -0.60
N GLU A 262 -6.03 11.56 -0.97
CA GLU A 262 -5.27 12.79 -0.96
C GLU A 262 -5.91 13.65 -2.01
N SER A 263 -6.56 14.70 -1.52
CA SER A 263 -7.15 15.71 -2.37
C SER A 263 -6.09 16.24 -3.33
N ALA A 264 -6.55 16.74 -4.45
CA ALA A 264 -5.81 17.60 -5.37
C ALA A 264 -5.17 18.87 -4.71
N ILE A 265 -4.88 18.80 -3.40
CA ILE A 265 -4.16 19.81 -2.62
C ILE A 265 -2.64 19.65 -2.77
N ASP A 266 -2.15 18.49 -3.22
CA ASP A 266 -0.77 18.40 -3.67
C ASP A 266 -0.66 19.24 -4.93
N GLY A 267 -0.16 20.45 -4.72
CA GLY A 267 -0.12 21.51 -5.71
C GLY A 267 0.32 21.01 -7.07
N GLY A 268 -0.53 21.23 -8.05
CA GLY A 268 -0.42 20.77 -9.43
C GLY A 268 0.83 21.24 -10.19
N GLY A 269 2.00 21.03 -9.62
CA GLY A 269 3.29 21.30 -10.27
C GLY A 269 3.99 20.06 -10.81
N GLY A 270 3.57 18.85 -10.41
CA GLY A 270 4.28 17.61 -10.75
C GLY A 270 3.67 16.79 -11.90
N GLU A 271 2.52 17.17 -12.42
CA GLU A 271 1.79 16.34 -13.41
C GLU A 271 2.56 16.03 -14.70
N ASN A 272 3.57 16.84 -15.03
CA ASN A 272 4.33 16.73 -16.27
C ASN A 272 5.78 16.28 -16.07
N ARG A 273 6.14 15.79 -14.89
CA ARG A 273 7.48 15.27 -14.66
C ARG A 273 7.64 13.84 -15.16
N ALA A 274 8.80 13.56 -15.66
CA ALA A 274 9.18 12.23 -16.12
C ALA A 274 10.61 11.91 -15.69
N ILE A 275 10.94 10.64 -15.62
CA ILE A 275 12.28 10.12 -15.38
C ILE A 275 12.71 9.23 -16.54
N ALA A 276 13.93 9.40 -17.01
CA ALA A 276 14.54 8.58 -18.05
C ALA A 276 16.01 8.32 -17.72
N ASP A 277 16.63 7.34 -18.39
CA ASP A 277 18.07 7.12 -18.31
C ASP A 277 18.77 7.84 -19.47
N ASN A 278 19.71 8.73 -19.12
CA ASN A 278 20.63 9.34 -20.08
C ASN A 278 21.81 8.37 -20.33
N THR A 279 22.18 8.20 -21.60
CA THR A 279 23.18 7.18 -21.98
C THR A 279 24.62 7.59 -21.70
N ASP A 280 24.92 8.86 -21.47
CA ASP A 280 26.28 9.41 -21.47
C ASP A 280 26.82 9.83 -20.10
N ALA A 281 25.97 9.91 -19.09
CA ALA A 281 26.39 10.36 -17.76
C ALA A 281 27.14 9.27 -16.99
N GLU A 282 28.26 9.67 -16.39
CA GLU A 282 29.07 8.85 -15.47
C GLU A 282 29.09 9.55 -14.10
N LEU A 283 29.23 8.75 -13.04
CA LEU A 283 29.31 9.27 -11.68
C LEU A 283 30.78 9.44 -11.27
N GLU A 284 31.09 10.58 -10.70
CA GLU A 284 32.36 10.83 -10.06
C GLU A 284 32.20 10.77 -8.53
N MET A 285 33.08 10.03 -7.88
CA MET A 285 33.18 10.04 -6.43
C MET A 285 33.65 11.42 -5.98
N PRO A 286 32.98 12.04 -4.98
CA PRO A 286 33.39 13.35 -4.50
C PRO A 286 34.71 13.27 -3.71
N ASP A 287 35.81 13.38 -4.45
CA ASP A 287 37.15 13.57 -3.92
C ASP A 287 37.66 14.89 -4.47
N PRO A 288 37.80 15.95 -3.63
CA PRO A 288 38.24 17.27 -4.10
C PRO A 288 39.64 17.29 -4.73
N GLU A 289 40.51 16.35 -4.33
CA GLU A 289 41.91 16.31 -4.78
C GLU A 289 42.11 15.40 -5.99
N ASN A 290 41.25 14.38 -6.16
CA ASN A 290 41.41 13.41 -7.25
C ASN A 290 40.03 12.80 -7.60
N PRO A 291 39.18 13.50 -8.37
CA PRO A 291 37.89 12.97 -8.78
C PRO A 291 38.06 11.67 -9.55
N LYS A 292 37.37 10.62 -9.10
CA LYS A 292 37.48 9.28 -9.70
C LYS A 292 36.13 8.87 -10.25
N THR A 293 36.06 8.56 -11.53
CA THR A 293 34.89 7.95 -12.16
C THR A 293 34.63 6.58 -11.55
N VAL A 294 33.39 6.34 -11.11
CA VAL A 294 33.00 5.11 -10.43
C VAL A 294 32.14 4.26 -11.36
N MET A 295 32.51 2.99 -11.44
CA MET A 295 31.76 2.00 -12.22
C MET A 295 30.63 1.40 -11.36
N PRO A 296 29.48 1.04 -11.98
CA PRO A 296 28.43 0.31 -11.29
C PRO A 296 28.98 -0.94 -10.62
N THR A 297 28.94 -0.98 -9.29
CA THR A 297 29.54 -2.05 -8.48
C THR A 297 28.56 -2.41 -7.34
N THR A 298 28.36 -3.71 -7.13
CA THR A 298 27.53 -4.21 -6.02
C THR A 298 28.24 -4.09 -4.68
N LEU A 299 27.53 -4.24 -3.56
CA LEU A 299 28.16 -4.24 -2.22
C LEU A 299 29.23 -5.31 -2.06
N ALA A 300 29.09 -6.45 -2.73
CA ALA A 300 30.09 -7.51 -2.75
C ALA A 300 31.29 -7.22 -3.69
N GLY A 301 31.39 -6.00 -4.23
CA GLY A 301 32.53 -5.59 -5.11
C GLY A 301 32.44 -6.11 -6.54
N ARG A 302 31.30 -6.68 -6.97
CA ARG A 302 31.12 -7.15 -8.33
C ARG A 302 30.83 -5.95 -9.24
N VAL A 303 31.75 -5.66 -10.16
CA VAL A 303 31.59 -4.66 -11.22
C VAL A 303 30.58 -5.18 -12.25
N MET A 304 29.59 -4.35 -12.60
CA MET A 304 28.58 -4.68 -13.60
C MET A 304 28.94 -4.08 -14.96
N ASP A 305 28.41 -4.68 -16.03
CA ASP A 305 28.62 -4.21 -17.39
C ASP A 305 28.04 -2.79 -17.57
N PRO A 306 28.85 -1.80 -18.01
CA PRO A 306 28.37 -0.44 -18.19
C PRO A 306 27.55 -0.23 -19.46
N THR A 307 27.32 -1.25 -20.28
CA THR A 307 26.60 -1.10 -21.55
C THR A 307 25.17 -0.67 -21.40
N ASN A 308 24.69 0.15 -22.35
CA ASN A 308 23.31 0.64 -22.41
C ASN A 308 22.46 -0.10 -23.46
N GLU A 309 22.80 -1.33 -23.77
CA GLU A 309 21.99 -2.12 -24.69
C GLU A 309 20.56 -2.25 -24.16
N PRO A 310 19.53 -2.26 -25.02
CA PRO A 310 18.17 -2.49 -24.63
C PRO A 310 18.05 -3.75 -23.74
N GLY A 311 17.44 -3.61 -22.58
CA GLY A 311 17.35 -4.68 -21.59
C GLY A 311 18.57 -4.83 -20.68
N LYS A 312 19.60 -4.00 -20.84
CA LYS A 312 20.82 -4.02 -20.02
C LYS A 312 21.15 -2.66 -19.40
N ASN A 313 20.18 -1.75 -19.28
CA ASN A 313 20.46 -0.47 -18.63
C ASN A 313 20.88 -0.67 -17.16
N ARG A 314 21.61 0.30 -16.61
CA ARG A 314 22.21 0.21 -15.28
C ARG A 314 21.17 0.00 -14.18
N ARG A 315 20.03 0.71 -14.21
CA ARG A 315 18.97 0.53 -13.19
C ARG A 315 18.31 -0.83 -13.27
N TRP A 316 18.13 -1.41 -14.45
CA TRP A 316 17.64 -2.77 -14.59
C TRP A 316 18.63 -3.79 -14.04
N GLN A 317 19.94 -3.58 -14.24
CA GLN A 317 20.97 -4.42 -13.66
C GLN A 317 20.96 -4.32 -12.13
N PHE A 318 20.84 -3.10 -11.59
CA PHE A 318 20.69 -2.88 -10.14
C PHE A 318 19.45 -3.58 -9.60
N ALA A 319 18.28 -3.40 -10.22
CA ALA A 319 17.05 -4.04 -9.77
C ALA A 319 17.14 -5.57 -9.79
N ARG A 320 17.78 -6.16 -10.80
CA ARG A 320 18.05 -7.61 -10.84
C ARG A 320 18.98 -8.06 -9.72
N TRP A 321 20.07 -7.32 -9.49
CA TRP A 321 20.96 -7.61 -8.37
C TRP A 321 20.21 -7.49 -7.05
N LEU A 322 19.43 -6.45 -6.86
CA LEU A 322 18.69 -6.18 -5.63
C LEU A 322 17.77 -7.36 -5.24
N VAL A 323 16.97 -7.86 -6.20
CA VAL A 323 16.03 -8.97 -5.93
C VAL A 323 16.72 -10.33 -5.82
N GLY A 324 17.93 -10.46 -6.35
CA GLY A 324 18.78 -11.64 -6.26
C GLY A 324 19.95 -11.49 -5.30
N ALA A 325 19.89 -10.53 -4.37
CA ALA A 325 20.97 -10.25 -3.42
C ALA A 325 21.41 -11.49 -2.64
N GLU A 326 22.71 -11.56 -2.37
CA GLU A 326 23.36 -12.71 -1.75
C GLU A 326 22.72 -13.05 -0.39
N GLU A 327 22.83 -14.30 0.02
CA GLU A 327 22.34 -14.84 1.29
C GLU A 327 20.83 -14.60 1.51
N ASN A 328 20.06 -14.46 0.44
CA ASN A 328 18.62 -14.15 0.49
C ASN A 328 18.28 -12.84 1.23
N GLN A 329 19.20 -11.88 1.26
CA GLN A 329 19.07 -10.64 2.02
C GLN A 329 17.79 -9.88 1.64
N PHE A 330 17.40 -9.88 0.36
CA PHE A 330 16.16 -9.29 -0.10
C PHE A 330 14.91 -9.93 0.57
N ALA A 331 14.88 -11.26 0.65
CA ALA A 331 13.80 -11.97 1.32
C ALA A 331 13.82 -11.75 2.85
N LYS A 332 15.01 -11.76 3.47
CA LYS A 332 15.18 -11.50 4.91
C LYS A 332 14.66 -10.12 5.30
N ALA A 333 14.98 -9.10 4.52
CA ALA A 333 14.50 -7.74 4.76
C ALA A 333 12.96 -7.63 4.65
N ALA A 334 12.37 -8.28 3.65
CA ALA A 334 10.92 -8.32 3.50
C ALA A 334 10.23 -9.05 4.66
N VAL A 335 10.74 -10.22 5.03
CA VAL A 335 10.21 -11.00 6.17
C VAL A 335 10.31 -10.20 7.47
N ASN A 336 11.46 -9.57 7.75
CA ASN A 336 11.64 -8.72 8.92
C ASN A 336 10.64 -7.57 8.95
N ARG A 337 10.49 -6.84 7.85
CA ARG A 337 9.58 -5.69 7.75
C ARG A 337 8.12 -6.08 7.97
N ILE A 338 7.67 -7.17 7.36
CA ILE A 338 6.29 -7.66 7.52
C ILE A 338 6.08 -8.24 8.93
N MET A 339 7.07 -8.90 9.51
CA MET A 339 7.01 -9.37 10.89
C MET A 339 6.84 -8.20 11.87
N VAL A 340 7.64 -7.13 11.73
CA VAL A 340 7.50 -5.91 12.56
C VAL A 340 6.12 -5.28 12.38
N GLU A 341 5.63 -5.17 11.14
CA GLU A 341 4.31 -4.58 10.87
C GLU A 341 3.17 -5.36 11.53
N LEU A 342 3.25 -6.68 11.57
CA LEU A 342 2.20 -7.53 12.16
C LEU A 342 2.33 -7.69 13.66
N THR A 343 3.55 -7.90 14.18
CA THR A 343 3.77 -8.31 15.58
C THR A 343 4.42 -7.23 16.44
N GLY A 344 5.05 -6.24 15.83
CA GLY A 344 5.94 -5.30 16.53
C GLY A 344 7.33 -5.86 16.85
N HIS A 345 7.60 -7.13 16.50
CA HIS A 345 8.91 -7.77 16.71
C HIS A 345 9.68 -7.83 15.40
N GLY A 346 10.96 -7.49 15.45
CA GLY A 346 11.91 -7.63 14.37
C GLY A 346 13.00 -8.65 14.66
N PHE A 347 13.60 -9.17 13.61
CA PHE A 347 14.78 -10.02 13.71
C PHE A 347 16.06 -9.20 13.92
N VAL A 348 16.01 -7.91 13.60
CA VAL A 348 17.04 -6.90 13.88
C VAL A 348 16.39 -5.70 14.56
N ASP A 349 17.19 -4.92 15.29
CA ASP A 349 16.69 -3.83 16.14
C ASP A 349 15.99 -2.71 15.37
N THR A 350 16.43 -2.43 14.13
CA THR A 350 15.80 -1.45 13.23
C THR A 350 15.47 -2.08 11.88
N LEU A 351 14.52 -1.51 11.14
CA LEU A 351 14.08 -2.04 9.84
C LEU A 351 15.20 -2.05 8.77
N ASP A 352 16.19 -1.20 8.93
CA ASP A 352 17.38 -1.08 8.07
C ASP A 352 18.69 -1.47 8.80
N GLY A 353 18.57 -2.26 9.87
CA GLY A 353 19.67 -2.65 10.75
C GLY A 353 20.48 -3.89 10.31
N PHE A 354 20.16 -4.48 9.16
CA PHE A 354 20.96 -5.59 8.66
C PHE A 354 22.36 -5.12 8.24
N SER A 355 23.36 -5.75 8.82
CA SER A 355 24.77 -5.53 8.48
C SER A 355 25.58 -6.77 8.82
N PRO A 356 26.80 -6.95 8.33
CA PRO A 356 27.67 -8.08 8.70
C PRO A 356 27.95 -8.21 10.21
N ILE A 357 27.78 -7.12 10.96
CA ILE A 357 27.98 -7.08 12.42
C ILE A 357 26.68 -7.02 13.22
N ALA A 358 25.52 -7.06 12.54
CA ALA A 358 24.23 -6.96 13.22
C ALA A 358 23.96 -8.20 14.08
N THR A 359 23.35 -7.98 15.25
CA THR A 359 22.76 -9.08 16.01
C THR A 359 21.42 -9.44 15.37
N VAL A 360 21.33 -10.63 14.81
CA VAL A 360 20.09 -11.17 14.26
C VAL A 360 19.44 -12.09 15.30
N HIS A 361 18.28 -11.68 15.80
CA HIS A 361 17.49 -12.50 16.73
C HIS A 361 16.79 -13.62 15.97
N HIS A 362 16.74 -14.82 16.52
CA HIS A 362 16.05 -15.97 15.90
C HIS A 362 16.47 -16.24 14.44
N GLU A 363 17.76 -16.10 14.13
CA GLU A 363 18.33 -16.19 12.79
C GLU A 363 17.86 -17.44 12.02
N ALA A 364 17.88 -18.60 12.66
CA ALA A 364 17.44 -19.84 12.02
C ALA A 364 15.97 -19.80 11.58
N LEU A 365 15.10 -19.07 12.30
CA LEU A 365 13.72 -18.85 11.89
C LEU A 365 13.64 -17.88 10.72
N LEU A 366 14.41 -16.79 10.75
CA LEU A 366 14.49 -15.83 9.66
C LEU A 366 14.91 -16.51 8.35
N ASP A 367 15.96 -17.33 8.41
CA ASP A 367 16.46 -18.08 7.25
C ASP A 367 15.38 -19.00 6.68
N GLN A 368 14.72 -19.79 7.53
CA GLN A 368 13.67 -20.71 7.08
C GLN A 368 12.47 -19.96 6.50
N LEU A 369 11.99 -18.89 7.14
CA LEU A 369 10.89 -18.08 6.62
C LEU A 369 11.25 -17.42 5.30
N SER A 370 12.48 -16.93 5.16
CA SER A 370 12.96 -16.30 3.93
C SER A 370 13.03 -17.30 2.78
N HIS A 371 13.52 -18.52 3.01
CA HIS A 371 13.49 -19.58 2.01
C HIS A 371 12.07 -19.93 1.57
N GLN A 372 11.15 -20.10 2.53
CA GLN A 372 9.75 -20.40 2.20
C GLN A 372 9.05 -19.23 1.50
N PHE A 373 9.41 -17.99 1.83
CA PHE A 373 8.90 -16.81 1.14
C PHE A 373 9.36 -16.79 -0.33
N ILE A 374 10.63 -17.14 -0.61
CA ILE A 374 11.13 -17.31 -1.97
C ILE A 374 10.38 -18.45 -2.69
N GLU A 375 10.23 -19.60 -2.05
CA GLU A 375 9.50 -20.76 -2.61
C GLU A 375 8.03 -20.46 -2.91
N SER A 376 7.39 -19.59 -2.10
CA SER A 376 6.03 -19.10 -2.34
C SER A 376 5.93 -18.20 -3.58
N GLY A 377 7.05 -17.81 -4.19
CA GLY A 377 7.14 -16.83 -5.26
C GLY A 377 7.03 -15.40 -4.76
N TYR A 378 7.56 -15.11 -3.58
CA TYR A 378 7.50 -13.79 -2.94
C TYR A 378 6.07 -13.31 -2.65
N ASP A 379 5.19 -14.24 -2.31
CA ASP A 379 3.78 -13.98 -2.04
C ASP A 379 3.58 -13.33 -0.66
N VAL A 380 3.28 -12.02 -0.65
CA VAL A 380 3.09 -11.26 0.59
C VAL A 380 1.86 -11.73 1.36
N LYS A 381 0.76 -12.11 0.69
CA LYS A 381 -0.42 -12.64 1.38
C LYS A 381 -0.13 -13.96 2.08
N TRP A 382 0.67 -14.81 1.46
CA TRP A 382 1.15 -16.05 2.08
C TRP A 382 1.94 -15.76 3.37
N LEU A 383 2.87 -14.80 3.32
CA LEU A 383 3.69 -14.45 4.49
C LEU A 383 2.85 -13.86 5.62
N ILE A 384 1.94 -12.92 5.31
CA ILE A 384 1.01 -12.35 6.30
C ILE A 384 0.14 -13.45 6.91
N ARG A 385 -0.40 -14.35 6.09
CA ARG A 385 -1.21 -15.48 6.55
C ARG A 385 -0.44 -16.39 7.50
N THR A 386 0.80 -16.72 7.15
CA THR A 386 1.69 -17.55 7.99
C THR A 386 1.93 -16.92 9.35
N ILE A 387 2.27 -15.63 9.38
CA ILE A 387 2.54 -14.90 10.62
C ILE A 387 1.26 -14.74 11.46
N ALA A 388 0.15 -14.31 10.85
CA ALA A 388 -1.11 -14.04 11.56
C ALA A 388 -1.74 -15.30 12.19
N ASN A 389 -1.50 -16.47 11.60
CA ASN A 389 -1.94 -17.74 12.17
C ASN A 389 -1.01 -18.28 13.27
N SER A 390 0.20 -17.73 13.42
CA SER A 390 1.16 -18.19 14.43
C SER A 390 0.73 -17.79 15.85
N ARG A 391 1.21 -18.56 16.82
CA ARG A 391 1.01 -18.26 18.24
C ARG A 391 1.64 -16.93 18.64
N VAL A 392 2.79 -16.57 18.06
CA VAL A 392 3.47 -15.29 18.33
C VAL A 392 2.55 -14.11 18.06
N PHE A 393 1.89 -14.09 16.90
CA PHE A 393 0.93 -13.04 16.57
C PHE A 393 -0.27 -13.01 17.53
N GLN A 394 -0.67 -14.18 18.04
CA GLN A 394 -1.86 -14.35 18.88
C GLN A 394 -1.59 -14.20 20.38
N THR A 395 -0.36 -13.91 20.80
CA THR A 395 -0.03 -13.73 22.23
C THR A 395 -0.69 -12.48 22.82
N ILE A 396 -0.83 -12.47 24.14
CA ILE A 396 -1.27 -11.27 24.87
C ILE A 396 -0.28 -10.12 24.66
N ALA A 397 -0.80 -8.89 24.68
CA ALA A 397 0.06 -7.70 24.67
C ALA A 397 0.68 -7.46 26.06
N SER A 398 1.91 -6.92 26.09
CA SER A 398 2.63 -6.55 27.30
C SER A 398 3.58 -5.40 27.03
N ASP A 399 3.76 -4.53 28.03
CA ASP A 399 4.79 -3.48 28.02
C ASP A 399 6.12 -3.96 28.61
N ASP A 400 6.27 -5.26 28.91
CA ASP A 400 7.50 -5.82 29.45
C ASP A 400 8.54 -6.00 28.35
N ASP A 401 9.54 -5.13 28.32
CA ASP A 401 10.63 -5.17 27.35
C ASP A 401 11.41 -6.51 27.36
N SER A 402 11.49 -7.20 28.52
CA SER A 402 12.13 -8.50 28.61
C SER A 402 11.42 -9.57 27.77
N ALA A 403 10.12 -9.41 27.57
CA ALA A 403 9.31 -10.30 26.75
C ALA A 403 9.56 -10.10 25.25
N SER A 404 10.07 -8.96 24.84
CA SER A 404 10.34 -8.63 23.43
C SER A 404 11.39 -9.54 22.80
N PHE A 405 12.46 -9.89 23.52
CA PHE A 405 13.49 -10.81 23.03
C PHE A 405 13.01 -12.25 22.85
N HIS A 406 11.99 -12.64 23.58
CA HIS A 406 11.51 -14.02 23.60
C HIS A 406 10.24 -14.22 22.77
N TRP A 407 9.69 -13.15 22.22
CA TRP A 407 8.43 -13.12 21.45
C TRP A 407 7.29 -13.89 22.14
N ASN A 408 7.27 -13.87 23.49
CA ASN A 408 6.22 -14.51 24.29
C ASN A 408 5.08 -13.56 24.67
N SER A 409 5.15 -12.31 24.23
CA SER A 409 4.09 -11.31 24.16
C SER A 409 4.31 -10.42 22.96
N VAL A 410 3.33 -9.63 22.56
CA VAL A 410 3.49 -8.56 21.59
C VAL A 410 3.49 -7.21 22.31
N PRO A 411 4.22 -6.19 21.83
CA PRO A 411 4.17 -4.86 22.41
C PRO A 411 2.79 -4.24 22.24
N ILE A 412 2.36 -3.41 23.20
CA ILE A 412 1.20 -2.53 23.02
C ILE A 412 1.57 -1.46 22.01
N ARG A 413 0.82 -1.37 20.93
CA ARG A 413 1.08 -0.42 19.86
C ARG A 413 -0.03 0.62 19.76
N GLN A 414 0.35 1.87 19.54
CA GLN A 414 -0.61 2.91 19.23
C GLN A 414 -1.07 2.81 17.78
N LEU A 415 -2.32 3.17 17.53
CA LEU A 415 -2.82 3.34 16.18
C LEU A 415 -2.01 4.42 15.47
N ASN A 416 -1.53 4.14 14.27
CA ASN A 416 -1.00 5.18 13.41
C ASN A 416 -2.11 6.15 12.98
N SER A 417 -1.75 7.25 12.35
CA SER A 417 -2.71 8.31 11.98
C SER A 417 -3.85 7.80 11.11
N ASP A 418 -3.55 6.91 10.17
CA ASP A 418 -4.55 6.37 9.24
C ASP A 418 -5.46 5.37 9.93
N GLN A 419 -4.89 4.44 10.69
CA GLN A 419 -5.66 3.49 11.50
C GLN A 419 -6.61 4.22 12.47
N TRP A 420 -6.13 5.31 13.08
CA TRP A 420 -6.94 6.10 13.99
C TRP A 420 -8.11 6.78 13.25
N VAL A 421 -7.84 7.49 12.15
CA VAL A 421 -8.88 8.17 11.34
C VAL A 421 -9.93 7.18 10.86
N ASP A 422 -9.50 6.05 10.29
CA ASP A 422 -10.42 5.04 9.77
C ASP A 422 -11.20 4.32 10.87
N SER A 423 -10.57 4.09 12.04
CA SER A 423 -11.27 3.50 13.19
C SER A 423 -12.31 4.46 13.79
N VAL A 424 -12.05 5.78 13.77
CA VAL A 424 -13.07 6.80 14.15
C VAL A 424 -14.24 6.76 13.18
N LEU A 425 -13.98 6.76 11.86
CA LEU A 425 -15.02 6.66 10.83
C LEU A 425 -15.91 5.43 11.04
N ARG A 426 -15.29 4.29 11.31
CA ARG A 426 -15.97 3.01 11.51
C ARG A 426 -16.77 2.99 12.81
N SER A 427 -16.16 3.40 13.92
CA SER A 427 -16.81 3.40 15.23
C SER A 427 -17.98 4.38 15.33
N THR A 428 -17.95 5.46 14.57
CA THR A 428 -19.07 6.42 14.50
C THR A 428 -20.13 6.04 13.47
N GLY A 429 -19.91 5.02 12.64
CA GLY A 429 -20.79 4.64 11.54
C GLY A 429 -20.71 5.56 10.31
N LYS A 430 -19.83 6.58 10.33
CA LYS A 430 -19.65 7.51 9.22
C LYS A 430 -19.11 6.82 7.97
N GLU A 431 -18.28 5.78 8.15
CA GLU A 431 -17.75 4.97 7.03
C GLU A 431 -18.87 4.41 6.14
N ALA A 432 -19.90 3.80 6.77
CA ALA A 432 -21.02 3.21 6.03
C ALA A 432 -21.77 4.25 5.19
N THR A 433 -21.96 5.46 5.73
CA THR A 433 -22.63 6.57 5.02
C THR A 433 -21.83 6.99 3.78
N VAL A 434 -20.52 7.11 3.90
CA VAL A 434 -19.67 7.52 2.78
C VAL A 434 -19.56 6.42 1.72
N LEU A 435 -19.44 5.16 2.13
CA LEU A 435 -19.43 4.01 1.22
C LEU A 435 -20.75 3.89 0.44
N ALA A 436 -21.89 4.05 1.09
CA ALA A 436 -23.19 4.02 0.43
C ALA A 436 -23.28 5.11 -0.67
N THR A 437 -22.82 6.33 -0.38
CA THR A 437 -22.75 7.41 -1.37
C THR A 437 -21.85 7.04 -2.56
N GLY A 438 -20.70 6.40 -2.29
CA GLY A 438 -19.78 5.95 -3.33
C GLY A 438 -20.36 4.85 -4.22
N LEU A 439 -21.09 3.90 -3.66
CA LEU A 439 -21.77 2.84 -4.42
C LEU A 439 -22.85 3.41 -5.33
N ASP A 440 -23.66 4.35 -4.84
CA ASP A 440 -24.67 5.03 -5.65
C ASP A 440 -24.06 5.76 -6.85
N ILE A 441 -22.90 6.40 -6.66
CA ILE A 441 -22.14 7.05 -7.75
C ILE A 441 -21.64 6.00 -8.75
N ALA A 442 -21.12 4.87 -8.27
CA ALA A 442 -20.61 3.80 -9.12
C ALA A 442 -21.71 3.19 -9.99
N ASP A 443 -22.90 2.98 -9.44
CA ASP A 443 -24.04 2.43 -10.16
C ASP A 443 -24.51 3.39 -11.25
N LEU A 444 -24.57 4.70 -10.97
CA LEU A 444 -24.90 5.73 -11.96
C LEU A 444 -23.85 5.81 -13.08
N LEU A 445 -22.56 5.72 -12.76
CA LEU A 445 -21.48 5.73 -13.76
C LEU A 445 -21.48 4.45 -14.61
N LYS A 446 -21.82 3.31 -14.05
CA LYS A 446 -21.96 2.05 -14.78
C LYS A 446 -23.12 2.08 -15.76
N GLU A 447 -24.24 2.69 -15.39
CA GLU A 447 -25.38 2.91 -16.29
C GLU A 447 -24.98 3.82 -17.46
N GLU A 448 -24.27 4.90 -17.18
CA GLU A 448 -23.71 5.79 -18.20
C GLU A 448 -22.79 5.05 -19.18
N GLU A 449 -21.85 4.23 -18.69
CA GLU A 449 -20.93 3.46 -19.53
C GLU A 449 -21.66 2.41 -20.38
N ASN A 450 -22.65 1.72 -19.82
CA ASN A 450 -23.45 0.76 -20.56
C ASN A 450 -24.20 1.43 -21.71
N ASN A 451 -24.77 2.62 -21.49
CA ASN A 451 -25.44 3.41 -22.50
C ASN A 451 -24.46 3.86 -23.60
N ARG A 452 -23.25 4.27 -23.23
CA ARG A 452 -22.18 4.62 -24.16
C ARG A 452 -21.75 3.44 -25.04
N ILE A 453 -21.63 2.26 -24.46
CA ILE A 453 -21.29 1.02 -25.18
C ILE A 453 -22.41 0.65 -26.15
N ALA A 454 -23.67 0.71 -25.73
CA ALA A 454 -24.81 0.45 -26.60
C ALA A 454 -24.82 1.38 -27.82
N LYS A 455 -24.64 2.69 -27.62
CA LYS A 455 -24.56 3.68 -28.72
C LYS A 455 -23.39 3.41 -29.66
N ARG A 456 -22.23 2.97 -29.16
CA ARG A 456 -21.09 2.55 -30.00
C ARG A 456 -21.46 1.34 -30.87
N HIS A 457 -22.15 0.35 -30.31
CA HIS A 457 -22.60 -0.83 -31.08
C HIS A 457 -23.59 -0.48 -32.20
N GLU A 458 -24.38 0.56 -32.03
CA GLU A 458 -25.26 1.08 -33.09
C GLU A 458 -24.48 1.79 -34.21
N LEU A 459 -23.41 2.51 -33.86
CA LEU A 459 -22.61 3.30 -34.82
C LEU A 459 -21.61 2.46 -35.61
N ILE A 460 -21.07 1.38 -35.07
CA ILE A 460 -20.07 0.52 -35.72
C ILE A 460 -20.55 -0.02 -37.08
N PRO A 461 -21.76 -0.59 -37.22
CA PRO A 461 -22.26 -1.07 -38.51
C PRO A 461 -22.43 0.05 -39.55
N VAL A 462 -22.84 1.23 -39.13
CA VAL A 462 -22.99 2.42 -39.98
C VAL A 462 -21.63 2.87 -40.49
N ALA A 463 -20.64 2.97 -39.60
CA ALA A 463 -19.27 3.33 -39.98
C ALA A 463 -18.67 2.28 -40.93
N ALA A 464 -18.84 0.99 -40.66
CA ALA A 464 -18.36 -0.09 -41.53
C ALA A 464 -18.94 -0.01 -42.94
N LYS A 465 -20.24 0.32 -43.08
CA LYS A 465 -20.90 0.49 -44.36
C LYS A 465 -20.36 1.70 -45.14
N LYS A 466 -20.13 2.84 -44.47
CA LYS A 466 -19.52 4.03 -45.07
C LYS A 466 -18.11 3.75 -45.57
N ILE A 467 -17.28 3.05 -44.78
CA ILE A 467 -15.93 2.63 -45.19
C ILE A 467 -15.97 1.74 -46.43
N GLN A 468 -16.88 0.78 -46.52
CA GLN A 468 -17.05 -0.07 -47.69
C GLN A 468 -17.44 0.73 -48.94
N GLN A 469 -18.11 1.87 -48.81
CA GLN A 469 -18.50 2.78 -49.88
C GLN A 469 -17.40 3.79 -50.22
N GLY A 470 -16.25 3.77 -49.52
CA GLY A 470 -15.17 4.75 -49.72
C GLY A 470 -15.46 6.14 -49.14
N ASP A 471 -16.50 6.26 -48.34
CA ASP A 471 -16.86 7.49 -47.65
C ASP A 471 -16.18 7.53 -46.27
N PHE A 472 -15.19 8.40 -46.11
CA PHE A 472 -14.45 8.64 -44.91
C PHE A 472 -14.79 9.96 -44.21
N SER A 473 -15.81 10.68 -44.73
CA SER A 473 -16.22 11.98 -44.17
C SER A 473 -16.63 11.92 -42.72
N PHE A 474 -17.19 10.78 -42.27
CA PHE A 474 -17.61 10.57 -40.90
C PHE A 474 -16.43 10.49 -39.89
N LEU A 475 -15.20 10.26 -40.37
CA LEU A 475 -14.03 10.27 -39.48
C LEU A 475 -13.70 11.67 -38.96
N ALA A 476 -14.16 12.71 -39.69
CA ALA A 476 -13.97 14.10 -39.25
C ALA A 476 -15.09 14.57 -38.31
N ASP A 477 -16.35 14.05 -38.49
CA ASP A 477 -17.54 14.64 -37.87
C ASP A 477 -18.19 13.76 -36.77
N GLU A 478 -18.00 12.43 -36.78
CA GLU A 478 -18.81 11.51 -35.97
C GLU A 478 -18.03 10.54 -35.06
N LEU A 479 -16.74 10.38 -35.23
CA LEU A 479 -15.93 9.74 -34.20
C LEU A 479 -15.58 10.83 -33.19
N PRO A 480 -16.01 10.70 -31.93
CA PRO A 480 -15.49 11.59 -30.91
C PRO A 480 -13.98 11.38 -30.87
N VAL A 481 -13.25 12.26 -31.50
CA VAL A 481 -11.86 12.52 -31.11
C VAL A 481 -11.96 12.73 -29.61
N VAL A 482 -11.19 12.01 -28.84
CA VAL A 482 -11.06 12.26 -27.40
C VAL A 482 -10.27 13.55 -27.27
N ASP A 483 -10.96 14.62 -27.53
CA ASP A 483 -10.56 16.01 -27.39
C ASP A 483 -10.85 16.38 -25.92
N GLU A 484 -10.05 17.24 -25.35
CA GLU A 484 -10.23 17.83 -24.02
C GLU A 484 -11.56 18.61 -23.89
N SER A 485 -12.23 18.90 -24.97
CA SER A 485 -13.55 19.53 -25.01
C SER A 485 -14.73 18.55 -24.89
N TRP A 486 -14.47 17.22 -24.83
CA TRP A 486 -15.51 16.24 -24.66
C TRP A 486 -16.26 16.46 -23.35
N LYS A 487 -17.42 17.05 -23.46
CA LYS A 487 -18.28 17.31 -22.30
C LYS A 487 -19.18 16.11 -22.10
N PRO A 488 -19.30 15.59 -20.87
CA PRO A 488 -20.13 14.41 -20.53
C PRO A 488 -21.65 14.59 -20.81
N HIS A 489 -22.07 15.70 -21.36
CA HIS A 489 -23.49 16.10 -21.47
C HIS A 489 -24.28 15.54 -22.67
N GLU A 490 -23.64 14.75 -23.52
CA GLU A 490 -24.36 14.07 -24.63
C GLU A 490 -24.71 12.61 -24.30
N ILE A 491 -24.53 12.14 -23.08
CA ILE A 491 -24.81 10.78 -22.70
C ILE A 491 -26.10 10.75 -21.89
N SER A 492 -26.95 9.81 -22.20
CA SER A 492 -28.35 9.62 -21.92
C SER A 492 -28.75 9.32 -20.45
N ILE A 493 -28.23 10.06 -19.51
CA ILE A 493 -28.89 10.22 -18.21
C ILE A 493 -29.75 11.49 -18.27
N ASP A 494 -30.95 11.44 -17.70
CA ASP A 494 -31.81 12.61 -17.66
C ASP A 494 -31.22 13.73 -16.76
N ASP A 495 -31.79 14.93 -16.87
CA ASP A 495 -31.25 16.09 -16.13
C ASP A 495 -31.38 15.93 -14.61
N GLU A 496 -32.34 15.15 -14.11
CA GLU A 496 -32.53 14.88 -12.68
C GLU A 496 -31.47 13.89 -12.18
N GLN A 497 -31.21 12.82 -12.93
CA GLN A 497 -30.14 11.86 -12.62
C GLN A 497 -28.76 12.55 -12.66
N ARG A 498 -28.54 13.45 -13.63
CA ARG A 498 -27.31 14.24 -13.72
C ARG A 498 -27.12 15.15 -12.52
N LYS A 499 -28.17 15.86 -12.12
CA LYS A 499 -28.15 16.71 -10.93
C LYS A 499 -27.82 15.90 -9.68
N THR A 500 -28.49 14.76 -9.50
CA THR A 500 -28.27 13.82 -8.39
C THR A 500 -26.83 13.31 -8.39
N LEU A 501 -26.26 12.95 -9.55
CA LEU A 501 -24.88 12.50 -9.68
C LEU A 501 -23.89 13.59 -9.26
N ILE A 502 -24.11 14.82 -9.71
CA ILE A 502 -23.26 15.97 -9.35
C ILE A 502 -23.32 16.24 -7.84
N GLU A 503 -24.51 16.23 -7.24
CA GLU A 503 -24.70 16.44 -5.81
C GLU A 503 -24.01 15.34 -4.99
N LYS A 504 -24.21 14.07 -5.33
CA LYS A 504 -23.56 12.92 -4.67
C LYS A 504 -22.04 12.96 -4.84
N ARG A 505 -21.56 13.26 -6.03
CA ARG A 505 -20.13 13.40 -6.31
C ARG A 505 -19.50 14.53 -5.50
N ASN A 506 -20.17 15.68 -5.40
CA ASN A 506 -19.69 16.79 -4.58
C ASN A 506 -19.65 16.42 -3.09
N ALA A 507 -20.69 15.77 -2.57
CA ALA A 507 -20.75 15.31 -1.19
C ALA A 507 -19.65 14.25 -0.90
N TYR A 508 -19.44 13.32 -1.81
CA TYR A 508 -18.40 12.30 -1.70
C TYR A 508 -16.98 12.91 -1.73
N THR A 509 -16.76 13.84 -2.67
CA THR A 509 -15.49 14.56 -2.78
C THR A 509 -15.20 15.38 -1.52
N GLU A 510 -16.23 16.05 -0.97
CA GLU A 510 -16.06 16.82 0.26
C GLU A 510 -15.75 15.93 1.46
N ALA A 511 -16.43 14.79 1.58
CA ALA A 511 -16.11 13.79 2.62
C ALA A 511 -14.67 13.27 2.47
N GLY A 512 -14.24 13.00 1.24
CA GLY A 512 -12.86 12.60 0.94
C GLY A 512 -11.84 13.65 1.36
N LYS A 513 -12.09 14.93 1.07
CA LYS A 513 -11.22 16.05 1.51
C LYS A 513 -11.15 16.17 3.03
N GLN A 514 -12.27 16.00 3.72
CA GLN A 514 -12.30 16.04 5.19
C GLN A 514 -11.48 14.90 5.80
N ILE A 515 -11.61 13.69 5.25
CA ILE A 515 -10.85 12.51 5.69
C ILE A 515 -9.35 12.71 5.42
N ALA A 516 -8.99 13.16 4.22
CA ALA A 516 -7.61 13.45 3.84
C ALA A 516 -7.02 14.54 4.75
N GLY A 517 -7.73 15.64 4.95
CA GLY A 517 -7.29 16.72 5.85
C GLY A 517 -7.14 16.26 7.31
N ALA A 518 -7.96 15.33 7.78
CA ALA A 518 -7.81 14.74 9.11
C ALA A 518 -6.55 13.87 9.20
N ARG A 519 -6.27 13.07 8.17
CA ARG A 519 -5.03 12.27 8.10
C ARG A 519 -3.80 13.15 8.05
N ASP A 520 -3.82 14.20 7.23
CA ASP A 520 -2.70 15.15 7.13
C ASP A 520 -2.44 15.86 8.45
N LYS A 521 -3.48 16.34 9.12
CA LYS A 521 -3.35 16.94 10.46
C LYS A 521 -2.83 15.94 11.49
N ALA A 522 -3.30 14.69 11.42
CA ALA A 522 -2.83 13.64 12.32
C ALA A 522 -1.37 13.24 12.07
N ARG A 523 -0.87 13.37 10.83
CA ARG A 523 0.52 13.09 10.43
C ARG A 523 1.46 14.27 10.62
N ALA A 524 0.99 15.49 10.31
CA ALA A 524 1.81 16.70 10.23
C ALA A 524 2.30 17.21 11.61
N SER A 525 1.78 16.66 12.69
CA SER A 525 2.22 17.06 14.01
C SER A 525 3.55 16.37 14.35
N SER A 526 4.62 17.15 14.24
CA SER A 526 5.98 16.75 14.58
C SER A 526 6.20 16.49 16.08
N SER A 527 5.19 16.74 16.92
CA SER A 527 5.26 16.47 18.35
C SER A 527 4.09 15.61 18.84
N PRO A 528 4.34 14.67 19.77
CA PRO A 528 3.27 13.88 20.41
C PRO A 528 2.15 14.74 21.00
N THR A 529 2.48 15.92 21.51
CA THR A 529 1.52 16.87 22.08
C THR A 529 0.54 17.41 21.03
N SER A 530 1.03 17.77 19.84
CA SER A 530 0.17 18.28 18.76
C SER A 530 -0.79 17.21 18.25
N VAL A 531 -0.33 15.94 18.16
CA VAL A 531 -1.19 14.80 17.82
C VAL A 531 -2.27 14.61 18.87
N ALA A 532 -1.89 14.62 20.16
CA ALA A 532 -2.83 14.48 21.26
C ALA A 532 -3.87 15.61 21.24
N LEU A 533 -3.44 16.86 21.06
CA LEU A 533 -4.35 18.02 20.98
C LEU A 533 -5.31 17.92 19.78
N PHE A 534 -4.83 17.47 18.61
CA PHE A 534 -5.69 17.26 17.45
C PHE A 534 -6.73 16.17 17.72
N ARG A 535 -6.32 15.05 18.34
CA ARG A 535 -7.22 13.95 18.67
C ARG A 535 -8.25 14.36 19.73
N MET A 536 -7.88 15.15 20.73
CA MET A 536 -8.76 15.59 21.82
C MET A 536 -9.69 16.75 21.44
N ASN A 537 -9.19 17.75 20.72
CA ASN A 537 -9.90 19.01 20.49
C ASN A 537 -10.28 19.24 19.03
N GLY A 538 -9.94 18.28 18.13
CA GLY A 538 -10.24 18.42 16.72
C GLY A 538 -11.72 18.28 16.42
N ASP A 539 -12.22 19.10 15.49
CA ASP A 539 -13.62 19.03 15.01
C ASP A 539 -13.93 17.69 14.35
N TYR A 540 -12.91 16.94 13.94
CA TYR A 540 -13.06 15.71 13.18
C TYR A 540 -13.89 14.64 13.89
N ILE A 541 -13.59 14.34 15.17
CA ILE A 541 -14.36 13.35 15.95
C ILE A 541 -15.81 13.79 16.09
N ASN A 542 -16.04 15.06 16.47
CA ASN A 542 -17.39 15.60 16.65
C ASN A 542 -18.17 15.54 15.34
N GLN A 543 -17.58 15.92 14.21
CA GLN A 543 -18.21 15.80 12.90
C GLN A 543 -18.55 14.35 12.54
N CYS A 544 -17.66 13.40 12.86
CA CYS A 544 -17.94 11.97 12.62
C CYS A 544 -19.06 11.44 13.50
N ILE A 545 -19.13 11.84 14.76
CA ILE A 545 -20.22 11.48 15.68
C ILE A 545 -21.56 12.08 15.22
N ASP A 546 -21.55 13.37 14.81
CA ASP A 546 -22.77 14.08 14.42
C ASP A 546 -23.35 13.60 13.09
N THR A 547 -22.52 13.10 12.20
CA THR A 547 -22.93 12.70 10.83
C THR A 547 -22.90 11.18 10.61
N GLY A 548 -22.45 10.41 11.60
CA GLY A 548 -22.51 8.94 11.61
C GLY A 548 -23.84 8.44 12.19
N ASN A 549 -24.08 7.14 12.07
CA ASN A 549 -25.32 6.50 12.50
C ASN A 549 -25.24 5.80 13.86
N THR A 550 -24.04 5.65 14.45
CA THR A 550 -23.85 4.86 15.69
C THR A 550 -24.70 5.36 16.86
N VAL A 551 -24.91 6.69 17.00
CA VAL A 551 -25.77 7.23 18.07
C VAL A 551 -27.22 6.79 17.87
N ALA A 552 -27.74 6.87 16.64
CA ALA A 552 -29.09 6.45 16.32
C ALA A 552 -29.27 4.93 16.52
N GLU A 553 -28.35 4.13 16.00
CA GLU A 553 -28.32 2.67 16.18
C GLU A 553 -28.27 2.27 17.67
N THR A 554 -27.51 3.00 18.50
CA THR A 554 -27.45 2.74 19.94
C THR A 554 -28.83 2.93 20.62
N LEU A 555 -29.58 3.94 20.22
CA LEU A 555 -30.87 4.25 20.78
C LEU A 555 -31.99 3.28 20.34
N GLU A 556 -31.74 2.43 19.34
CA GLU A 556 -32.66 1.35 18.95
C GLU A 556 -32.72 0.22 20.00
N TYR A 557 -31.67 0.09 20.84
CA TYR A 557 -31.67 -0.90 21.92
C TYR A 557 -32.48 -0.41 23.14
N GLU A 558 -33.26 -1.31 23.71
CA GLU A 558 -34.18 -0.97 24.81
C GLU A 558 -33.47 -0.80 26.15
N THR A 559 -32.42 -1.57 26.41
CA THR A 559 -31.74 -1.59 27.72
C THR A 559 -30.38 -0.91 27.71
N ALA A 560 -30.00 -0.31 28.83
CA ALA A 560 -28.67 0.28 29.02
C ALA A 560 -27.54 -0.76 28.82
N GLU A 561 -27.77 -2.01 29.21
CA GLU A 561 -26.87 -3.13 29.05
C GLU A 561 -26.62 -3.42 27.57
N ASP A 562 -27.63 -3.50 26.74
CA ASP A 562 -27.53 -3.77 25.31
C ASP A 562 -26.88 -2.59 24.59
N ARG A 563 -27.22 -1.35 24.96
CA ARG A 563 -26.56 -0.12 24.44
C ARG A 563 -25.06 -0.12 24.73
N LEU A 564 -24.66 -0.42 25.96
CA LEU A 564 -23.24 -0.49 26.32
C LEU A 564 -22.54 -1.65 25.60
N GLN A 565 -23.17 -2.81 25.51
CA GLN A 565 -22.60 -3.94 24.79
C GLN A 565 -22.38 -3.59 23.32
N PHE A 566 -23.35 -2.96 22.67
CA PHE A 566 -23.23 -2.49 21.30
C PHE A 566 -22.06 -1.49 21.14
N LEU A 567 -22.01 -0.45 21.97
CA LEU A 567 -20.94 0.56 21.91
C LEU A 567 -19.54 -0.03 22.15
N PHE A 568 -19.38 -0.92 23.13
CA PHE A 568 -18.11 -1.58 23.40
C PHE A 568 -17.65 -2.49 22.25
N LEU A 569 -18.56 -3.25 21.67
CA LEU A 569 -18.27 -4.07 20.50
C LEU A 569 -17.91 -3.20 19.28
N ARG A 570 -18.61 -2.08 19.10
CA ARG A 570 -18.40 -1.14 17.98
C ARG A 570 -17.08 -0.38 18.10
N VAL A 571 -16.72 0.09 19.30
CA VAL A 571 -15.56 0.97 19.52
C VAL A 571 -14.31 0.19 19.91
N TYR A 572 -14.43 -0.72 20.89
CA TYR A 572 -13.29 -1.45 21.45
C TYR A 572 -13.15 -2.88 20.90
N ASN A 573 -14.15 -3.34 20.15
CA ASN A 573 -14.26 -4.73 19.68
C ASN A 573 -14.20 -5.76 20.82
N ARG A 574 -14.76 -5.47 21.98
CA ARG A 574 -14.89 -6.39 23.12
C ARG A 574 -16.17 -6.16 23.91
N ILE A 575 -16.50 -7.11 24.73
CA ILE A 575 -17.62 -7.00 25.67
C ILE A 575 -17.19 -6.14 26.88
N PRO A 576 -18.08 -5.26 27.43
CA PRO A 576 -17.78 -4.51 28.65
C PRO A 576 -17.63 -5.43 29.86
N SER A 577 -16.72 -5.11 30.75
CA SER A 577 -16.61 -5.76 32.06
C SER A 577 -17.78 -5.39 32.97
N LYS A 578 -18.02 -6.19 34.01
CA LYS A 578 -19.06 -5.89 35.01
C LYS A 578 -18.88 -4.52 35.67
N HIS A 579 -17.63 -4.09 35.85
CA HIS A 579 -17.32 -2.79 36.44
C HIS A 579 -17.66 -1.65 35.49
N GLU A 580 -17.29 -1.76 34.23
CA GLU A 580 -17.60 -0.77 33.18
C GLU A 580 -19.12 -0.67 32.96
N MET A 581 -19.79 -1.83 32.91
CA MET A 581 -21.23 -1.89 32.83
C MET A 581 -21.91 -1.11 33.96
N ALA A 582 -21.46 -1.31 35.20
CA ALA A 582 -21.99 -0.60 36.36
C ALA A 582 -21.68 0.90 36.35
N ALA A 583 -20.46 1.27 35.94
CA ALA A 583 -20.00 2.66 35.93
C ALA A 583 -20.69 3.52 34.85
N LEU A 584 -20.97 2.93 33.70
CA LEU A 584 -21.47 3.66 32.53
C LEU A 584 -22.99 3.54 32.33
N ARG A 585 -23.68 2.71 33.14
CA ARG A 585 -25.12 2.45 33.03
C ARG A 585 -25.95 3.72 32.99
N LEU A 586 -25.69 4.70 33.87
CA LEU A 586 -26.45 5.95 33.96
C LEU A 586 -26.40 6.78 32.67
N PHE A 587 -25.28 6.71 31.92
CA PHE A 587 -25.15 7.41 30.63
C PHE A 587 -25.96 6.69 29.54
N ALA A 588 -25.92 5.36 29.53
CA ALA A 588 -26.57 4.54 28.52
C ALA A 588 -28.09 4.36 28.76
N ASP A 589 -28.58 4.59 29.99
CA ASP A 589 -29.98 4.51 30.36
C ASP A 589 -30.83 5.74 29.92
N SER A 590 -30.19 6.69 29.26
CA SER A 590 -30.81 7.92 28.76
C SER A 590 -31.19 7.79 27.29
N ASP A 591 -32.41 8.17 26.94
CA ASP A 591 -32.85 8.30 25.54
C ASP A 591 -32.44 9.64 24.91
N GLU A 592 -31.66 10.49 25.61
CA GLU A 592 -31.13 11.73 25.07
C GLU A 592 -29.92 11.45 24.18
N PRO A 593 -30.01 11.76 22.87
CA PRO A 593 -28.85 11.54 21.95
C PRO A 593 -27.55 12.21 22.40
N SER A 594 -27.64 13.35 23.09
CA SER A 594 -26.51 14.09 23.63
C SER A 594 -25.65 13.25 24.57
N LYS A 595 -26.28 12.49 25.48
CA LYS A 595 -25.55 11.63 26.44
C LYS A 595 -24.84 10.45 25.77
N ILE A 596 -25.46 9.89 24.73
CA ILE A 596 -24.81 8.83 23.93
C ILE A 596 -23.65 9.41 23.12
N LYS A 597 -23.79 10.64 22.59
CA LYS A 597 -22.67 11.35 21.92
C LYS A 597 -21.51 11.58 22.88
N ASP A 598 -21.78 12.07 24.09
CA ASP A 598 -20.74 12.32 25.11
C ASP A 598 -20.03 11.01 25.50
N LEU A 599 -20.79 9.92 25.67
CA LEU A 599 -20.23 8.60 25.96
C LEU A 599 -19.36 8.10 24.80
N LEU A 600 -19.85 8.18 23.57
CA LEU A 600 -19.09 7.76 22.37
C LEU A 600 -17.81 8.60 22.20
N TRP A 601 -17.90 9.92 22.41
CA TRP A 601 -16.74 10.79 22.39
C TRP A 601 -15.69 10.39 23.44
N ALA A 602 -16.12 10.15 24.67
CA ALA A 602 -15.23 9.72 25.76
C ALA A 602 -14.55 8.38 25.44
N MET A 603 -15.29 7.43 24.85
CA MET A 603 -14.75 6.15 24.43
C MET A 603 -13.67 6.30 23.34
N LEU A 604 -13.89 7.17 22.33
CA LEU A 604 -12.95 7.43 21.25
C LEU A 604 -11.68 8.17 21.73
N GLN A 605 -11.73 8.85 22.89
CA GLN A 605 -10.59 9.51 23.52
C GLN A 605 -9.75 8.58 24.42
N SER A 606 -10.26 7.41 24.74
CA SER A 606 -9.58 6.48 25.65
C SER A 606 -8.27 5.94 25.06
N VAL A 607 -7.32 5.60 25.93
CA VAL A 607 -6.06 4.93 25.56
C VAL A 607 -6.36 3.58 24.88
N GLU A 608 -7.40 2.88 25.34
CA GLU A 608 -7.81 1.60 24.77
C GLU A 608 -8.23 1.71 23.30
N PHE A 609 -9.00 2.76 22.95
CA PHE A 609 -9.34 2.99 21.54
C PHE A 609 -8.10 3.27 20.69
N GLN A 610 -7.15 4.00 21.23
CA GLN A 610 -5.95 4.46 20.53
C GLN A 610 -4.84 3.41 20.45
N SER A 611 -5.02 2.21 21.03
CA SER A 611 -3.99 1.16 21.08
C SER A 611 -4.55 -0.24 20.78
N PHE A 612 -3.66 -1.19 20.52
CA PHE A 612 -3.99 -2.59 20.29
C PHE A 612 -2.82 -3.53 20.59
#